data_d733f0ddd0e77930355aa8ef3f6c7ce0
#
_entry.id   d733f0ddd0e77930355aa8ef3f6c7ce0
#
_cell.length_a   1.000
_cell.length_b   1.000
_cell.length_c   1.000
_cell.angle_alpha   90.00
_cell.angle_beta   90.00
_cell.angle_gamma   90.00
#
_symmetry.space_group_name_H-M   'P 1'
#
loop_
_entity.id
_entity.type
_entity.pdbx_description
1 polymer ?
#
loop_
_entity_poly.entity_id
_entity_poly.type
_entity_poly.pdbx_seq_one_letter_code
_entity_poly.pdbx_strand_id
1 'polypeptide(L)'
;MKNVSPSYLKHHFLIAMPHMVDPNFAHTLTYIVEHTANGAMGLVVNRPQDLNLADILEQLRPDIEPPALCQHVPIFIGGPVQTDRGFVLHPSGQSYQATVDLEGDLSLSTSQDVLFAIADGVGPAKSLIALGYAGWEAGQLEAELAQNAWLTCPFDADILFNTSCELRLEAAARHLGVNLSLLTSQAGHA
;
A
#
# COMPACT_ATOMS: atom_id res chain seq x y z
N MET A 1 -4.56 5.57 -37.21
CA MET A 1 -4.83 4.83 -35.98
C MET A 1 -4.11 5.54 -34.84
N LYS A 2 -4.86 6.12 -33.92
CA LYS A 2 -4.25 6.63 -32.69
C LYS A 2 -3.84 5.43 -31.87
N ASN A 3 -2.54 5.19 -31.71
CA ASN A 3 -2.03 4.29 -30.70
C ASN A 3 -2.45 4.84 -29.33
N VAL A 4 -3.52 4.31 -28.79
CA VAL A 4 -3.85 4.52 -27.39
C VAL A 4 -2.83 3.71 -26.62
N SER A 5 -1.77 4.35 -26.14
CA SER A 5 -0.87 3.72 -25.19
C SER A 5 -1.70 3.26 -23.99
N PRO A 6 -1.56 1.99 -23.58
CA PRO A 6 -2.29 1.54 -22.39
C PRO A 6 -1.93 2.44 -21.20
N SER A 7 -2.96 2.97 -20.55
CA SER A 7 -2.74 3.81 -19.36
C SER A 7 -2.41 2.90 -18.19
N TYR A 8 -1.13 2.82 -17.85
CA TYR A 8 -0.66 2.11 -16.68
C TYR A 8 -0.93 2.93 -15.41
N LEU A 9 -1.14 2.24 -14.31
CA LEU A 9 -1.60 2.81 -13.04
C LEU A 9 -0.49 2.89 -11.98
N LYS A 10 0.76 2.86 -12.41
CA LYS A 10 1.87 3.15 -11.49
C LYS A 10 1.61 4.48 -10.78
N HIS A 11 1.88 4.53 -9.48
CA HIS A 11 1.67 5.72 -8.66
C HIS A 11 0.20 6.15 -8.56
N HIS A 12 -0.70 5.18 -8.53
CA HIS A 12 -2.13 5.34 -8.25
C HIS A 12 -2.54 4.48 -7.08
N PHE A 13 -3.64 4.85 -6.44
CA PHE A 13 -4.35 3.95 -5.53
C PHE A 13 -5.43 3.18 -6.29
N LEU A 14 -5.63 1.94 -5.89
CA LEU A 14 -6.81 1.15 -6.23
C LEU A 14 -7.75 1.09 -5.03
N ILE A 15 -8.99 1.49 -5.23
CA ILE A 15 -10.06 1.41 -4.26
C ILE A 15 -10.86 0.16 -4.57
N ALA A 16 -10.91 -0.82 -3.68
CA ALA A 16 -11.75 -1.99 -3.85
C ALA A 16 -13.23 -1.59 -3.88
N MET A 17 -13.94 -2.00 -4.93
CA MET A 17 -15.38 -1.74 -5.00
C MET A 17 -16.12 -2.51 -3.91
N PRO A 18 -17.26 -1.99 -3.39
CA PRO A 18 -17.98 -2.61 -2.27
C PRO A 18 -18.42 -4.06 -2.52
N HIS A 19 -18.58 -4.47 -3.77
CA HIS A 19 -18.94 -5.85 -4.13
C HIS A 19 -17.75 -6.81 -4.18
N MET A 20 -16.53 -6.33 -3.91
CA MET A 20 -15.33 -7.17 -3.86
C MET A 20 -15.48 -8.22 -2.76
N VAL A 21 -15.50 -9.50 -3.15
CA VAL A 21 -15.72 -10.63 -2.22
C VAL A 21 -14.42 -11.34 -1.82
N ASP A 22 -13.34 -11.15 -2.56
CA ASP A 22 -12.03 -11.73 -2.21
C ASP A 22 -11.57 -11.19 -0.85
N PRO A 23 -11.39 -12.05 0.17
CA PRO A 23 -11.02 -11.61 1.51
C PRO A 23 -9.65 -10.93 1.58
N ASN A 24 -8.77 -11.18 0.62
CA ASN A 24 -7.48 -10.51 0.54
C ASN A 24 -7.61 -9.05 0.13
N PHE A 25 -8.69 -8.67 -0.55
CA PHE A 25 -8.85 -7.35 -1.15
C PHE A 25 -10.13 -6.62 -0.78
N ALA A 26 -11.10 -7.27 -0.15
CA ALA A 26 -12.33 -6.62 0.28
C ALA A 26 -12.01 -5.44 1.21
N HIS A 27 -12.59 -4.27 0.91
CA HIS A 27 -12.41 -3.02 1.68
C HIS A 27 -10.96 -2.52 1.73
N THR A 28 -10.14 -2.82 0.73
CA THR A 28 -8.75 -2.39 0.69
C THR A 28 -8.52 -1.16 -0.15
N LEU A 29 -7.51 -0.39 0.26
CA LEU A 29 -6.83 0.61 -0.55
C LEU A 29 -5.45 0.05 -0.88
N THR A 30 -5.11 -0.02 -2.16
CA THR A 30 -3.83 -0.56 -2.63
C THR A 30 -3.06 0.51 -3.40
N TYR A 31 -1.79 0.71 -3.04
CA TYR A 31 -0.88 1.57 -3.79
C TYR A 31 -0.19 0.74 -4.87
N ILE A 32 -0.24 1.18 -6.13
CA ILE A 32 0.40 0.50 -7.26
C ILE A 32 1.85 0.96 -7.37
N VAL A 33 2.77 0.07 -7.05
CA VAL A 33 4.22 0.30 -7.14
C VAL A 33 4.69 0.24 -8.58
N GLU A 34 4.18 -0.72 -9.34
CA GLU A 34 4.54 -0.94 -10.74
C GLU A 34 3.36 -1.52 -11.51
N HIS A 35 3.21 -1.06 -12.76
CA HIS A 35 2.21 -1.58 -13.68
C HIS A 35 2.74 -1.49 -15.10
N THR A 36 2.88 -2.63 -15.77
CA THR A 36 3.37 -2.76 -17.14
C THR A 36 2.55 -3.79 -17.91
N ALA A 37 2.88 -4.02 -19.17
CA ALA A 37 2.29 -5.10 -19.97
C ALA A 37 2.55 -6.50 -19.37
N ASN A 38 3.54 -6.62 -18.51
CA ASN A 38 3.92 -7.90 -17.87
C ASN A 38 3.18 -8.16 -16.55
N GLY A 39 2.36 -7.24 -16.09
CA GLY A 39 1.59 -7.34 -14.85
C GLY A 39 1.72 -6.12 -13.96
N ALA A 40 1.31 -6.27 -12.72
CA ALA A 40 1.34 -5.19 -11.73
C ALA A 40 1.75 -5.71 -10.35
N MET A 41 2.29 -4.81 -9.54
CA MET A 41 2.62 -5.03 -8.15
C MET A 41 2.08 -3.87 -7.32
N GLY A 42 1.45 -4.18 -6.19
CA GLY A 42 0.91 -3.19 -5.28
C GLY A 42 1.08 -3.56 -3.82
N LEU A 43 0.86 -2.57 -2.96
CA LEU A 43 0.87 -2.73 -1.51
C LEU A 43 -0.47 -2.25 -0.95
N VAL A 44 -1.15 -3.13 -0.25
CA VAL A 44 -2.34 -2.74 0.55
C VAL A 44 -1.86 -1.86 1.70
N VAL A 45 -2.50 -0.71 1.89
CA VAL A 45 -2.01 0.32 2.82
C VAL A 45 -2.98 0.63 3.97
N ASN A 46 -4.08 -0.09 4.09
CA ASN A 46 -5.10 0.17 5.12
C ASN A 46 -5.44 -1.04 5.99
N ARG A 47 -4.62 -2.09 5.97
CA ARG A 47 -4.81 -3.30 6.80
C ARG A 47 -3.68 -3.47 7.80
N PRO A 48 -3.78 -2.91 9.02
CA PRO A 48 -2.83 -3.21 10.08
C PRO A 48 -2.99 -4.67 10.53
N GLN A 49 -1.88 -5.29 10.93
CA GLN A 49 -1.90 -6.61 11.56
C GLN A 49 -1.54 -6.50 13.04
N ASP A 50 -1.60 -7.61 13.76
CA ASP A 50 -1.31 -7.67 15.20
C ASP A 50 0.19 -7.61 15.53
N LEU A 51 1.01 -7.21 14.58
CA LEU A 51 2.44 -6.99 14.74
C LEU A 51 2.75 -5.50 14.75
N ASN A 52 3.75 -5.11 15.54
CA ASN A 52 4.34 -3.78 15.50
C ASN A 52 5.85 -3.88 15.17
N LEU A 53 6.50 -2.74 15.00
CA LEU A 53 7.92 -2.71 14.66
C LEU A 53 8.79 -3.39 15.74
N ALA A 54 8.43 -3.26 17.03
CA ALA A 54 9.18 -3.90 18.11
C ALA A 54 9.20 -5.42 17.94
N ASP A 55 8.08 -6.03 17.56
CA ASP A 55 7.99 -7.47 17.33
C ASP A 55 8.94 -7.94 16.22
N ILE A 56 9.04 -7.16 15.15
CA ILE A 56 9.95 -7.47 14.04
C ILE A 56 11.41 -7.31 14.48
N LEU A 57 11.74 -6.24 15.21
CA LEU A 57 13.10 -5.98 15.68
C LEU A 57 13.59 -7.04 16.67
N GLU A 58 12.71 -7.59 17.49
CA GLU A 58 13.05 -8.71 18.39
C GLU A 58 13.49 -9.95 17.61
N GLN A 59 12.93 -10.18 16.43
CA GLN A 59 13.36 -11.28 15.57
C GLN A 59 14.67 -10.97 14.84
N LEU A 60 14.87 -9.71 14.42
CA LEU A 60 16.05 -9.31 13.65
C LEU A 60 17.28 -9.04 14.53
N ARG A 61 17.07 -8.55 15.75
CA ARG A 61 18.10 -8.23 16.75
C ARG A 61 17.71 -8.79 18.12
N PRO A 62 17.76 -10.10 18.33
CA PRO A 62 17.24 -10.70 19.56
C PRO A 62 17.99 -10.27 20.83
N ASP A 63 19.22 -9.78 20.71
CA ASP A 63 20.05 -9.34 21.84
C ASP A 63 19.88 -7.85 22.19
N ILE A 64 19.06 -7.13 21.45
CA ILE A 64 18.83 -5.69 21.64
C ILE A 64 17.35 -5.46 21.93
N GLU A 65 17.05 -4.82 23.07
CA GLU A 65 15.68 -4.43 23.37
C GLU A 65 15.26 -3.28 22.45
N PRO A 66 14.14 -3.42 21.71
CA PRO A 66 13.66 -2.35 20.85
C PRO A 66 13.26 -1.12 21.65
N PRO A 67 13.48 0.11 21.12
CA PRO A 67 12.98 1.33 21.76
C PRO A 67 11.45 1.27 21.96
N ALA A 68 10.96 1.87 23.03
CA ALA A 68 9.53 1.84 23.38
C ALA A 68 8.64 2.41 22.29
N LEU A 69 9.09 3.39 21.51
CA LEU A 69 8.35 3.97 20.41
C LEU A 69 7.97 2.94 19.35
N CYS A 70 8.76 1.88 19.17
CA CYS A 70 8.52 0.84 18.16
C CYS A 70 7.26 0.02 18.43
N GLN A 71 6.77 0.00 19.68
CA GLN A 71 5.50 -0.65 20.04
C GLN A 71 4.29 0.06 19.42
N HIS A 72 4.44 1.33 19.05
CA HIS A 72 3.39 2.16 18.46
C HIS A 72 3.51 2.31 16.93
N VAL A 73 4.49 1.65 16.31
CA VAL A 73 4.66 1.66 14.85
C VAL A 73 3.98 0.41 14.27
N PRO A 74 2.82 0.57 13.60
CA PRO A 74 2.07 -0.56 13.11
C PRO A 74 2.75 -1.20 11.89
N ILE A 75 2.53 -2.49 11.73
CA ILE A 75 2.90 -3.24 10.53
C ILE A 75 1.63 -3.58 9.77
N PHE A 76 1.63 -3.36 8.47
CA PHE A 76 0.49 -3.59 7.60
C PHE A 76 0.63 -4.90 6.84
N ILE A 77 -0.51 -5.50 6.48
CA ILE A 77 -0.56 -6.60 5.52
C ILE A 77 -0.58 -5.98 4.13
N GLY A 78 0.55 -6.04 3.42
CA GLY A 78 0.69 -5.44 2.09
C GLY A 78 0.05 -6.26 0.96
N GLY A 79 -0.22 -7.53 1.21
CA GLY A 79 -0.84 -8.44 0.26
C GLY A 79 -0.53 -9.90 0.57
N PRO A 80 -1.12 -10.84 -0.23
CA PRO A 80 -1.03 -12.26 0.04
C PRO A 80 0.26 -12.93 -0.47
N VAL A 81 1.10 -12.22 -1.23
CA VAL A 81 2.32 -12.79 -1.83
C VAL A 81 3.52 -12.51 -0.95
N GLN A 82 4.36 -13.52 -0.71
CA GLN A 82 5.59 -13.40 0.10
C GLN A 82 5.35 -12.64 1.41
N THR A 83 4.48 -13.16 2.25
CA THR A 83 3.96 -12.49 3.45
C THR A 83 5.00 -12.20 4.54
N ASP A 84 6.21 -12.73 4.41
CA ASP A 84 7.36 -12.46 5.28
C ASP A 84 8.29 -11.36 4.73
N ARG A 85 8.07 -10.91 3.49
CA ARG A 85 8.90 -9.88 2.88
C ARG A 85 8.45 -8.49 3.27
N GLY A 86 9.41 -7.67 3.75
CA GLY A 86 9.15 -6.30 4.20
C GLY A 86 9.28 -5.26 3.10
N PHE A 87 8.37 -4.30 3.12
CA PHE A 87 8.34 -3.13 2.23
C PHE A 87 8.09 -1.88 3.08
N VAL A 88 8.86 -0.83 2.85
CA VAL A 88 8.67 0.44 3.54
C VAL A 88 8.48 1.55 2.52
N LEU A 89 7.29 2.14 2.51
CA LEU A 89 7.01 3.37 1.76
C LEU A 89 7.37 4.57 2.64
N HIS A 90 8.13 5.50 2.11
CA HIS A 90 8.55 6.71 2.82
C HIS A 90 8.80 7.86 1.85
N PRO A 91 8.76 9.11 2.31
CA PRO A 91 9.17 10.24 1.48
C PRO A 91 10.62 10.09 0.99
N SER A 92 10.88 10.56 -0.22
CA SER A 92 12.23 10.58 -0.79
C SER A 92 13.15 11.52 0.00
N GLY A 93 14.45 11.31 -0.11
CA GLY A 93 15.48 12.14 0.52
C GLY A 93 16.47 11.34 1.36
N GLN A 94 16.10 10.14 1.79
CA GLN A 94 17.00 9.19 2.45
C GLN A 94 17.04 7.89 1.66
N SER A 95 18.24 7.35 1.48
CA SER A 95 18.45 6.09 0.78
C SER A 95 19.06 5.05 1.71
N TYR A 96 18.64 3.81 1.56
CA TYR A 96 19.11 2.64 2.30
C TYR A 96 19.71 1.65 1.33
N GLN A 97 20.16 0.49 1.80
CA GLN A 97 20.84 -0.49 0.95
C GLN A 97 19.99 -0.92 -0.26
N ALA A 98 18.67 -0.99 -0.11
CA ALA A 98 17.76 -1.30 -1.19
C ALA A 98 16.62 -0.28 -1.20
N THR A 99 16.85 0.87 -1.82
CA THR A 99 15.88 1.94 -1.98
C THR A 99 15.68 2.22 -3.47
N VAL A 100 14.42 2.30 -3.87
CA VAL A 100 14.00 2.71 -5.21
C VAL A 100 13.16 3.98 -5.09
N ASP A 101 13.54 5.02 -5.83
CA ASP A 101 12.73 6.22 -5.92
C ASP A 101 11.54 5.97 -6.84
N LEU A 102 10.36 6.29 -6.35
CA LEU A 102 9.10 6.25 -7.08
C LEU A 102 8.74 7.68 -7.54
N GLU A 103 7.60 7.83 -8.18
CA GLU A 103 7.12 9.15 -8.57
C GLU A 103 6.68 9.96 -7.34
N GLY A 104 6.57 11.29 -7.49
CA GLY A 104 5.96 12.18 -6.49
C GLY A 104 6.65 12.22 -5.13
N ASP A 105 7.98 12.25 -5.11
CA ASP A 105 8.78 12.32 -3.88
C ASP A 105 8.52 11.16 -2.90
N LEU A 106 8.18 10.00 -3.42
CA LEU A 106 7.98 8.76 -2.68
C LEU A 106 9.10 7.77 -2.99
N SER A 107 9.56 7.04 -1.99
CA SER A 107 10.55 5.97 -2.12
C SER A 107 10.05 4.67 -1.51
N LEU A 108 10.54 3.56 -2.03
CA LEU A 108 10.29 2.22 -1.51
C LEU A 108 11.63 1.61 -1.09
N SER A 109 11.73 1.19 0.16
CA SER A 109 12.89 0.49 0.71
C SER A 109 12.51 -0.92 1.11
N THR A 110 13.37 -1.88 0.78
CA THR A 110 13.16 -3.32 1.05
C THR A 110 14.26 -3.95 1.88
N SER A 111 15.27 -3.19 2.30
CA SER A 111 16.36 -3.65 3.15
C SER A 111 16.08 -3.38 4.63
N GLN A 112 16.67 -4.17 5.52
CA GLN A 112 16.42 -4.10 6.95
C GLN A 112 16.93 -2.81 7.60
N ASP A 113 17.92 -2.16 7.02
CA ASP A 113 18.54 -0.95 7.55
C ASP A 113 17.56 0.22 7.72
N VAL A 114 16.51 0.30 6.88
CA VAL A 114 15.45 1.29 7.06
C VAL A 114 14.68 1.09 8.37
N LEU A 115 14.44 -0.16 8.77
CA LEU A 115 13.75 -0.47 10.03
C LEU A 115 14.60 -0.09 11.23
N PHE A 116 15.89 -0.35 11.16
CA PHE A 116 16.84 0.05 12.21
C PHE A 116 16.96 1.58 12.31
N ALA A 117 16.98 2.27 11.18
CA ALA A 117 17.00 3.73 11.16
C ALA A 117 15.74 4.34 11.77
N ILE A 118 14.57 3.78 11.51
CA ILE A 118 13.31 4.20 12.12
C ILE A 118 13.37 4.00 13.64
N ALA A 119 13.85 2.83 14.10
CA ALA A 119 13.99 2.53 15.51
C ALA A 119 14.97 3.48 16.21
N ASP A 120 16.06 3.83 15.56
CA ASP A 120 17.12 4.70 16.11
C ASP A 120 16.76 6.20 16.03
N GLY A 121 15.60 6.55 15.49
CA GLY A 121 15.15 7.94 15.37
C GLY A 121 15.85 8.76 14.27
N VAL A 122 16.59 8.10 13.38
CA VAL A 122 17.32 8.73 12.26
C VAL A 122 16.75 8.32 10.90
N GLY A 123 15.61 7.66 10.91
CA GLY A 123 14.91 7.22 9.71
C GLY A 123 14.06 8.32 9.08
N PRO A 124 13.25 7.97 8.07
CA PRO A 124 12.33 8.90 7.45
C PRO A 124 11.32 9.43 8.48
N ALA A 125 10.93 10.71 8.33
CA ALA A 125 9.99 11.35 9.26
C ALA A 125 8.62 10.67 9.25
N LYS A 126 8.23 10.08 8.11
CA LYS A 126 6.99 9.33 7.91
C LYS A 126 7.29 8.04 7.17
N SER A 127 6.58 6.98 7.51
CA SER A 127 6.76 5.69 6.86
C SER A 127 5.51 4.84 7.00
N LEU A 128 5.35 3.90 6.07
CA LEU A 128 4.38 2.83 6.15
C LEU A 128 5.12 1.52 5.92
N ILE A 129 5.07 0.63 6.89
CA ILE A 129 5.76 -0.67 6.86
C ILE A 129 4.74 -1.75 6.56
N ALA A 130 4.96 -2.53 5.51
CA ALA A 130 4.08 -3.62 5.12
C ALA A 130 4.85 -4.93 4.96
N LEU A 131 4.18 -6.04 5.26
CA LEU A 131 4.65 -7.39 4.96
C LEU A 131 3.80 -7.98 3.84
N GLY A 132 4.45 -8.55 2.85
CA GLY A 132 3.78 -9.10 1.67
C GLY A 132 3.36 -8.02 0.67
N TYR A 133 2.94 -8.47 -0.49
CA TYR A 133 2.48 -7.60 -1.57
C TYR A 133 1.33 -8.23 -2.36
N ALA A 134 0.66 -7.43 -3.19
CA ALA A 134 -0.34 -7.85 -4.14
C ALA A 134 0.27 -7.92 -5.54
N GLY A 135 0.01 -9.01 -6.26
CA GLY A 135 0.52 -9.22 -7.61
C GLY A 135 -0.61 -9.46 -8.60
N TRP A 136 -0.47 -8.93 -9.79
CA TRP A 136 -1.35 -9.18 -10.93
C TRP A 136 -0.52 -9.70 -12.10
N GLU A 137 -1.01 -10.74 -12.75
CA GLU A 137 -0.42 -11.24 -13.99
C GLU A 137 -0.66 -10.27 -15.15
N ALA A 138 0.04 -10.48 -16.27
CA ALA A 138 -0.14 -9.68 -17.47
C ALA A 138 -1.62 -9.63 -17.88
N GLY A 139 -2.19 -8.42 -17.99
CA GLY A 139 -3.58 -8.19 -18.37
C GLY A 139 -4.62 -8.43 -17.28
N GLN A 140 -4.24 -8.97 -16.12
CA GLN A 140 -5.19 -9.28 -15.04
C GLN A 140 -5.81 -8.01 -14.44
N LEU A 141 -4.99 -7.02 -14.11
CA LEU A 141 -5.50 -5.78 -13.52
C LEU A 141 -6.42 -5.04 -14.51
N GLU A 142 -6.07 -5.01 -15.77
CA GLU A 142 -6.89 -4.42 -16.83
C GLU A 142 -8.25 -5.11 -16.94
N ALA A 143 -8.29 -6.44 -16.85
CA ALA A 143 -9.53 -7.20 -16.88
C ALA A 143 -10.40 -6.91 -15.65
N GLU A 144 -9.79 -6.82 -14.46
CA GLU A 144 -10.51 -6.49 -13.23
C GLU A 144 -11.07 -5.05 -13.26
N LEU A 145 -10.31 -4.10 -13.81
CA LEU A 145 -10.80 -2.73 -14.01
C LEU A 145 -12.00 -2.70 -14.97
N ALA A 146 -11.94 -3.46 -16.05
CA ALA A 146 -13.05 -3.57 -17.00
C ALA A 146 -14.31 -4.18 -16.37
N GLN A 147 -14.17 -5.00 -15.35
CA GLN A 147 -15.26 -5.59 -14.57
C GLN A 147 -15.71 -4.72 -13.40
N ASN A 148 -15.18 -3.50 -13.26
CA ASN A 148 -15.45 -2.58 -12.16
C ASN A 148 -15.12 -3.13 -10.78
N ALA A 149 -14.07 -3.97 -10.66
CA ALA A 149 -13.60 -4.47 -9.38
C ALA A 149 -12.89 -3.39 -8.56
N TRP A 150 -12.30 -2.41 -9.24
CA TRP A 150 -11.51 -1.34 -8.67
C TRP A 150 -11.89 0.03 -9.21
N LEU A 151 -11.85 1.06 -8.35
CA LEU A 151 -11.73 2.45 -8.77
C LEU A 151 -10.28 2.89 -8.65
N THR A 152 -9.86 3.82 -9.50
CA THR A 152 -8.51 4.38 -9.46
C THR A 152 -8.51 5.80 -8.93
N CYS A 153 -7.52 6.12 -8.11
CA CYS A 153 -7.32 7.45 -7.54
C CYS A 153 -5.85 7.81 -7.68
N PRO A 154 -5.49 9.01 -8.15
CA PRO A 154 -4.10 9.44 -8.14
C PRO A 154 -3.52 9.39 -6.74
N PHE A 155 -2.23 9.10 -6.62
CA PHE A 155 -1.55 9.05 -5.33
C PHE A 155 -1.66 10.40 -4.61
N ASP A 156 -1.90 10.35 -3.31
CA ASP A 156 -1.91 11.49 -2.42
C ASP A 156 -1.17 11.12 -1.13
N ALA A 157 -0.08 11.82 -0.83
CA ALA A 157 0.75 11.55 0.34
C ALA A 157 -0.02 11.76 1.66
N ASP A 158 -0.97 12.68 1.70
CA ASP A 158 -1.79 12.90 2.89
C ASP A 158 -2.69 11.69 3.20
N ILE A 159 -3.20 11.03 2.19
CA ILE A 159 -3.99 9.80 2.38
C ILE A 159 -3.09 8.70 2.96
N LEU A 160 -1.86 8.55 2.46
CA LEU A 160 -0.95 7.52 2.91
C LEU A 160 -0.38 7.78 4.30
N PHE A 161 0.11 8.99 4.56
CA PHE A 161 0.91 9.29 5.74
C PHE A 161 0.19 10.08 6.83
N ASN A 162 -0.84 10.84 6.49
CA ASN A 162 -1.50 11.77 7.43
C ASN A 162 -2.95 11.37 7.75
N THR A 163 -3.43 10.25 7.22
CA THR A 163 -4.78 9.73 7.45
C THR A 163 -4.68 8.40 8.20
N SER A 164 -5.47 8.24 9.25
CA SER A 164 -5.52 6.96 9.97
C SER A 164 -5.98 5.83 9.05
N CYS A 165 -5.46 4.63 9.28
CA CYS A 165 -5.63 3.52 8.34
C CYS A 165 -7.09 3.16 8.06
N GLU A 166 -7.95 3.25 9.06
CA GLU A 166 -9.39 2.97 8.94
C GLU A 166 -10.15 4.01 8.10
N LEU A 167 -9.58 5.18 7.89
CA LEU A 167 -10.18 6.27 7.11
C LEU A 167 -9.57 6.43 5.72
N ARG A 168 -8.50 5.71 5.40
CA ARG A 168 -7.76 5.88 4.12
C ARG A 168 -8.61 5.54 2.91
N LEU A 169 -9.36 4.44 2.96
CA LEU A 169 -10.21 4.02 1.85
C LEU A 169 -11.27 5.08 1.54
N GLU A 170 -11.96 5.54 2.57
CA GLU A 170 -12.99 6.57 2.44
C GLU A 170 -12.40 7.91 1.99
N ALA A 171 -11.21 8.26 2.48
CA ALA A 171 -10.52 9.49 2.05
C ALA A 171 -10.17 9.45 0.55
N ALA A 172 -9.70 8.30 0.06
CA ALA A 172 -9.42 8.12 -1.37
C ALA A 172 -10.69 8.22 -2.22
N ALA A 173 -11.77 7.60 -1.77
CA ALA A 173 -13.07 7.68 -2.46
C ALA A 173 -13.60 9.12 -2.48
N ARG A 174 -13.48 9.83 -1.37
CA ARG A 174 -13.88 11.25 -1.26
C ARG A 174 -13.07 12.14 -2.19
N HIS A 175 -11.79 11.84 -2.39
CA HIS A 175 -10.93 12.54 -3.34
C HIS A 175 -11.48 12.46 -4.78
N LEU A 176 -12.17 11.37 -5.13
CA LEU A 176 -12.86 11.19 -6.40
C LEU A 176 -14.28 11.75 -6.41
N GLY A 177 -14.77 12.30 -5.31
CA GLY A 177 -16.17 12.70 -5.18
C GLY A 177 -17.14 11.53 -5.07
N VAL A 178 -16.69 10.35 -4.66
CA VAL A 178 -17.48 9.13 -4.57
C VAL A 178 -17.77 8.79 -3.11
N ASN A 179 -19.01 8.40 -2.83
CA ASN A 179 -19.41 7.85 -1.54
C ASN A 179 -19.62 6.34 -1.70
N LEU A 180 -18.73 5.53 -1.12
CA LEU A 180 -18.75 4.07 -1.25
C LEU A 180 -20.01 3.45 -0.65
N SER A 181 -20.59 4.04 0.39
CA SER A 181 -21.81 3.53 1.01
C SER A 181 -23.03 3.64 0.06
N LEU A 182 -23.05 4.63 -0.82
CA LEU A 182 -24.10 4.77 -1.83
C LEU A 182 -23.98 3.77 -2.96
N LEU A 183 -22.76 3.31 -3.27
CA LEU A 183 -22.52 2.29 -4.30
C LEU A 183 -23.05 0.92 -3.86
N THR A 184 -23.03 0.60 -2.58
CA THR A 184 -23.59 -0.65 -2.05
C THR A 184 -25.10 -0.69 -2.15
N SER A 185 -25.79 0.43 -1.97
CA SER A 185 -27.25 0.51 -2.02
C SER A 185 -27.81 0.34 -3.45
N GLN A 186 -27.02 0.68 -4.47
CA GLN A 186 -27.45 0.51 -5.87
C GLN A 186 -27.27 -0.93 -6.39
N ALA A 187 -26.35 -1.68 -5.81
CA ALA A 187 -26.14 -3.08 -6.18
C ALA A 187 -27.25 -4.00 -5.65
N GLY A 188 -28.12 -3.54 -4.79
CA GLY A 188 -29.24 -4.29 -4.21
C GLY A 188 -30.55 -4.17 -4.96
N HIS A 189 -30.62 -3.45 -6.07
CA HIS A 189 -31.83 -3.26 -6.85
C HIS A 189 -31.59 -3.69 -8.32
N ALA A 190 -31.48 -4.99 -8.50
CA ALA A 190 -31.62 -5.60 -9.82
C ALA A 190 -32.89 -6.42 -9.86
#